data_f985fcbeb1baca6ef3b6c39c6eef9e63
#
_entry.id   f985fcbeb1baca6ef3b6c39c6eef9e63
#
_cell.length_a   1.000
_cell.length_b   1.000
_cell.length_c   1.000
_cell.angle_alpha   90.00
_cell.angle_beta   90.00
_cell.angle_gamma   90.00
#
_symmetry.space_group_name_H-M   'P 1'
#
loop_
_entity.id
_entity.type
_entity.pdbx_description
1 polymer ?
#
loop_
_entity_poly.entity_id
_entity_poly.type
_entity_poly.pdbx_seq_one_letter_code
_entity_poly.pdbx_strand_id
1 'polypeptide(L)'
;MKKTAIILTFGLMAIAACDKNAPQEAGKDNKPFEEVTVEAGIDADTKVSVSGTAPVWTAGDKISMFTSDGTQCALTADKGGSTTTTFSGMKPTGSTLTTAFYPYSADYSQSKSGFSLTLPQKQDGTAANAMMMGTGSQESGYSFTNINCVIRMNVPSSLAVTKVELIRDDPVTGKF
;
A
#
# COMPACT_ATOMS: atom_id res chain seq x y z
N MET A 1 -14.99 -67.89 -19.38
CA MET A 1 -14.07 -66.74 -19.47
C MET A 1 -14.80 -65.53 -18.92
N LYS A 2 -14.53 -65.18 -17.64
CA LYS A 2 -15.17 -64.05 -16.94
C LYS A 2 -14.26 -62.82 -17.07
N LYS A 3 -14.76 -61.77 -17.70
CA LYS A 3 -14.06 -60.50 -17.85
C LYS A 3 -14.39 -59.61 -16.60
N THR A 4 -13.41 -59.39 -15.75
CA THR A 4 -13.52 -58.49 -14.60
C THR A 4 -13.18 -57.09 -15.05
N ALA A 5 -14.15 -56.15 -14.97
CA ALA A 5 -13.94 -54.73 -15.20
C ALA A 5 -13.51 -54.08 -13.88
N ILE A 6 -12.31 -53.47 -13.85
CA ILE A 6 -11.81 -52.67 -12.74
C ILE A 6 -12.22 -51.22 -12.99
N ILE A 7 -13.13 -50.72 -12.18
CA ILE A 7 -13.52 -49.29 -12.16
C ILE A 7 -12.55 -48.58 -11.25
N LEU A 8 -11.69 -47.73 -11.84
CA LEU A 8 -10.77 -46.85 -11.10
C LEU A 8 -11.51 -45.56 -10.76
N THR A 9 -11.93 -45.45 -9.52
CA THR A 9 -12.57 -44.21 -9.02
C THR A 9 -11.46 -43.21 -8.65
N PHE A 10 -11.26 -42.19 -9.47
CA PHE A 10 -10.40 -41.06 -9.16
C PHE A 10 -11.12 -40.19 -8.13
N GLY A 11 -10.69 -40.23 -6.87
CA GLY A 11 -11.11 -39.33 -5.84
C GLY A 11 -10.49 -37.94 -6.04
N LEU A 12 -11.30 -36.97 -6.43
CA LEU A 12 -10.93 -35.55 -6.50
C LEU A 12 -10.83 -35.02 -5.07
N MET A 13 -9.63 -34.97 -4.51
CA MET A 13 -9.38 -34.27 -3.26
C MET A 13 -9.38 -32.76 -3.55
N ALA A 14 -10.47 -32.09 -3.23
CA ALA A 14 -10.52 -30.64 -3.13
C ALA A 14 -9.76 -30.22 -1.85
N ILE A 15 -8.55 -29.72 -2.03
CA ILE A 15 -7.82 -29.06 -0.96
C ILE A 15 -8.39 -27.64 -0.82
N ALA A 16 -9.34 -27.46 0.11
CA ALA A 16 -9.77 -26.14 0.53
C ALA A 16 -8.67 -25.54 1.41
N ALA A 17 -7.72 -24.84 0.80
CA ALA A 17 -6.83 -23.93 1.54
C ALA A 17 -7.63 -22.69 1.92
N CYS A 18 -8.23 -22.69 3.11
CA CYS A 18 -8.75 -21.47 3.73
C CYS A 18 -7.56 -20.61 4.17
N ASP A 19 -7.14 -19.67 3.35
CA ASP A 19 -6.29 -18.57 3.78
C ASP A 19 -7.15 -17.53 4.54
N LYS A 20 -7.00 -17.51 5.87
CA LYS A 20 -7.83 -16.72 6.80
C LYS A 20 -7.34 -15.29 6.98
N ASN A 21 -6.59 -14.70 6.03
CA ASN A 21 -6.01 -13.36 6.17
C ASN A 21 -6.31 -12.39 5.01
N ALA A 22 -7.47 -12.49 4.40
CA ALA A 22 -7.96 -11.40 3.57
C ALA A 22 -9.01 -10.62 4.37
N PRO A 23 -8.86 -9.30 4.62
CA PRO A 23 -9.96 -8.47 5.07
C PRO A 23 -10.95 -8.37 3.92
N GLN A 24 -12.00 -9.17 3.96
CA GLN A 24 -13.09 -9.14 3.01
C GLN A 24 -14.07 -8.06 3.47
N GLU A 25 -13.89 -6.83 3.00
CA GLU A 25 -14.98 -5.86 3.06
C GLU A 25 -16.03 -6.22 2.01
N ALA A 26 -17.18 -6.67 2.53
CA ALA A 26 -18.37 -6.97 1.75
C ALA A 26 -18.98 -5.66 1.22
N GLY A 27 -18.63 -5.26 0.02
CA GLY A 27 -19.16 -4.11 -0.72
C GLY A 27 -19.69 -4.51 -2.09
N LYS A 28 -20.94 -4.84 -2.17
CA LYS A 28 -21.95 -4.60 -3.21
C LYS A 28 -21.77 -4.96 -4.68
N ASP A 29 -20.68 -5.50 -5.16
CA ASP A 29 -20.62 -6.04 -6.52
C ASP A 29 -19.86 -7.36 -6.52
N ASN A 30 -20.55 -8.45 -6.89
CA ASN A 30 -20.00 -9.80 -7.06
C ASN A 30 -19.07 -9.88 -8.29
N LYS A 31 -18.22 -8.87 -8.52
CA LYS A 31 -17.21 -8.93 -9.57
C LYS A 31 -16.14 -9.93 -9.15
N PRO A 32 -15.78 -10.88 -10.02
CA PRO A 32 -14.64 -11.75 -9.77
C PRO A 32 -13.37 -10.89 -9.61
N PHE A 33 -12.39 -11.40 -8.87
CA PHE A 33 -11.09 -10.78 -8.75
C PHE A 33 -10.10 -11.41 -9.70
N GLU A 34 -9.17 -10.62 -10.20
CA GLU A 34 -8.05 -11.05 -11.03
C GLU A 34 -6.73 -10.64 -10.41
N GLU A 35 -5.70 -11.43 -10.64
CA GLU A 35 -4.34 -11.10 -10.21
C GLU A 35 -3.80 -9.92 -11.01
N VAL A 36 -3.10 -9.02 -10.34
CA VAL A 36 -2.46 -7.86 -10.93
C VAL A 36 -1.06 -7.67 -10.36
N THR A 37 -0.13 -7.30 -11.24
CA THR A 37 1.21 -6.86 -10.88
C THR A 37 1.46 -5.51 -11.49
N VAL A 38 2.04 -4.59 -10.71
CA VAL A 38 2.43 -3.25 -11.14
C VAL A 38 3.87 -2.96 -10.73
N GLU A 39 4.58 -2.20 -11.54
CA GLU A 39 5.88 -1.65 -11.15
C GLU A 39 5.66 -0.37 -10.36
N ALA A 40 6.44 -0.16 -9.29
CA ALA A 40 6.39 1.03 -8.47
C ALA A 40 7.79 1.53 -8.14
N GLY A 41 8.06 2.80 -8.45
CA GLY A 41 9.29 3.49 -8.17
C GLY A 41 9.10 4.62 -7.17
N ILE A 42 10.07 4.82 -6.27
CA ILE A 42 10.14 6.00 -5.40
C ILE A 42 10.89 7.07 -6.17
N ASP A 43 10.27 8.26 -6.34
CA ASP A 43 10.88 9.37 -7.04
C ASP A 43 12.15 9.84 -6.33
N ALA A 44 13.19 10.12 -7.10
CA ALA A 44 14.47 10.59 -6.59
C ALA A 44 14.38 11.94 -5.85
N ASP A 45 13.39 12.77 -6.21
CA ASP A 45 13.10 14.04 -5.52
C ASP A 45 12.32 13.85 -4.22
N THR A 46 11.86 12.64 -3.92
CA THR A 46 11.23 12.24 -2.67
C THR A 46 12.31 12.14 -1.57
N LYS A 47 12.94 13.28 -1.25
CA LYS A 47 14.04 13.38 -0.28
C LYS A 47 13.54 13.37 1.16
N VAL A 48 13.01 12.26 1.64
CA VAL A 48 12.94 11.99 3.06
C VAL A 48 13.97 10.93 3.43
N SER A 49 15.23 11.32 3.35
CA SER A 49 16.29 10.60 4.03
C SER A 49 16.40 11.12 5.45
N VAL A 50 15.78 10.44 6.40
CA VAL A 50 15.90 10.78 7.83
C VAL A 50 17.30 10.46 8.36
N SER A 51 18.08 9.63 7.65
CA SER A 51 19.43 9.20 8.03
C SER A 51 20.48 9.28 6.93
N GLY A 52 20.23 10.01 5.83
CA GLY A 52 21.19 10.10 4.70
C GLY A 52 21.11 8.95 3.70
N THR A 53 20.22 7.98 3.89
CA THR A 53 20.02 6.85 2.98
C THR A 53 18.76 7.10 2.13
N ALA A 54 18.85 6.91 0.83
CA ALA A 54 17.69 7.00 -0.06
C ALA A 54 16.62 5.98 0.38
N PRO A 55 15.32 6.32 0.35
CA PRO A 55 14.27 5.38 0.68
C PRO A 55 14.28 4.22 -0.33
N VAL A 56 14.13 3.02 0.17
CA VAL A 56 14.03 1.81 -0.65
C VAL A 56 12.83 0.99 -0.19
N TRP A 57 12.22 0.27 -1.10
CA TRP A 57 11.18 -0.68 -0.78
C TRP A 57 11.72 -1.84 0.05
N THR A 58 10.90 -2.37 0.93
CA THR A 58 11.17 -3.59 1.69
C THR A 58 10.25 -4.70 1.19
N ALA A 59 10.76 -5.91 1.05
CA ALA A 59 9.90 -7.05 0.68
C ALA A 59 8.76 -7.20 1.69
N GLY A 60 7.54 -7.31 1.18
CA GLY A 60 6.33 -7.35 2.02
C GLY A 60 5.72 -5.98 2.35
N ASP A 61 6.34 -4.85 1.94
CA ASP A 61 5.68 -3.55 1.99
C ASP A 61 4.33 -3.62 1.28
N LYS A 62 3.32 -2.92 1.81
CA LYS A 62 1.99 -2.91 1.21
C LYS A 62 1.58 -1.51 0.81
N ILE A 63 0.93 -1.40 -0.34
CA ILE A 63 0.32 -0.18 -0.84
C ILE A 63 -1.20 -0.33 -0.93
N SER A 64 -1.92 0.79 -0.70
CA SER A 64 -3.35 0.92 -1.01
C SER A 64 -3.49 1.40 -2.44
N MET A 65 -3.99 0.54 -3.31
CA MET A 65 -4.25 0.88 -4.71
C MET A 65 -5.75 1.07 -4.91
N PHE A 66 -6.14 2.18 -5.51
CA PHE A 66 -7.54 2.47 -5.81
C PHE A 66 -7.85 2.21 -7.27
N THR A 67 -9.03 1.69 -7.51
CA THR A 67 -9.57 1.48 -8.86
C THR A 67 -10.47 2.64 -9.28
N SER A 68 -10.79 2.71 -10.56
CA SER A 68 -11.66 3.75 -11.13
C SER A 68 -13.09 3.76 -10.55
N ASP A 69 -13.54 2.64 -9.97
CA ASP A 69 -14.83 2.53 -9.29
C ASP A 69 -14.74 2.77 -7.77
N GLY A 70 -13.56 3.15 -7.27
CA GLY A 70 -13.33 3.49 -5.86
C GLY A 70 -13.02 2.30 -4.96
N THR A 71 -12.89 1.09 -5.52
CA THR A 71 -12.50 -0.08 -4.73
C THR A 71 -11.04 0.01 -4.33
N GLN A 72 -10.75 -0.22 -3.05
CA GLN A 72 -9.40 -0.31 -2.54
C GLN A 72 -8.87 -1.74 -2.66
N CYS A 73 -7.66 -1.87 -3.17
CA CYS A 73 -6.92 -3.12 -3.28
C CYS A 73 -5.60 -3.02 -2.51
N ALA A 74 -5.24 -4.08 -1.80
CA ALA A 74 -3.93 -4.19 -1.15
C ALA A 74 -2.98 -4.92 -2.09
N LEU A 75 -1.87 -4.26 -2.48
CA LEU A 75 -0.80 -4.90 -3.23
C LEU A 75 0.45 -4.97 -2.36
N THR A 76 1.23 -6.04 -2.52
CA THR A 76 2.39 -6.34 -1.68
C THR A 76 3.66 -6.35 -2.54
N ALA A 77 4.73 -5.75 -2.04
CA ALA A 77 6.04 -5.71 -2.68
C ALA A 77 6.67 -7.09 -2.75
N ASP A 78 7.04 -7.51 -3.95
CA ASP A 78 7.65 -8.83 -4.19
C ASP A 78 9.10 -8.88 -3.71
N LYS A 79 9.81 -7.75 -3.79
CA LYS A 79 11.24 -7.64 -3.43
C LYS A 79 11.51 -6.33 -2.71
N GLY A 80 12.63 -6.28 -2.00
CA GLY A 80 13.14 -5.09 -1.32
C GLY A 80 14.56 -4.73 -1.70
N GLY A 81 15.08 -3.64 -1.12
CA GLY A 81 16.45 -3.17 -1.29
C GLY A 81 16.66 -2.28 -2.53
N SER A 82 15.60 -1.86 -3.21
CA SER A 82 15.65 -0.97 -4.37
C SER A 82 14.62 0.15 -4.25
N THR A 83 14.87 1.25 -4.97
CA THR A 83 13.86 2.32 -5.16
C THR A 83 12.73 1.89 -6.08
N THR A 84 12.91 0.82 -6.86
CA THR A 84 11.91 0.26 -7.77
C THR A 84 11.68 -1.21 -7.44
N THR A 85 10.41 -1.63 -7.40
CA THR A 85 10.01 -3.02 -7.22
C THR A 85 8.65 -3.28 -7.87
N THR A 86 8.27 -4.55 -7.98
CA THR A 86 6.93 -4.97 -8.37
C THR A 86 6.07 -5.19 -7.14
N PHE A 87 4.79 -4.83 -7.27
CA PHE A 87 3.74 -5.08 -6.28
C PHE A 87 2.68 -5.97 -6.89
N SER A 88 2.35 -7.06 -6.21
CA SER A 88 1.36 -8.04 -6.65
C SER A 88 0.18 -8.10 -5.70
N GLY A 89 -1.01 -8.38 -6.24
CA GLY A 89 -2.24 -8.51 -5.47
C GLY A 89 -3.46 -8.81 -6.33
N MET A 90 -4.64 -8.55 -5.77
CA MET A 90 -5.91 -8.82 -6.45
C MET A 90 -6.68 -7.53 -6.65
N LYS A 91 -7.30 -7.37 -7.84
CA LYS A 91 -8.24 -6.28 -8.15
C LYS A 91 -9.54 -6.83 -8.74
N PRO A 92 -10.66 -6.08 -8.67
CA PRO A 92 -11.88 -6.48 -9.38
C PRO A 92 -11.62 -6.58 -10.88
N THR A 93 -12.10 -7.66 -11.49
CA THR A 93 -11.94 -7.91 -12.93
C THR A 93 -12.53 -6.77 -13.76
N GLY A 94 -11.76 -6.30 -14.74
CA GLY A 94 -12.17 -5.23 -15.65
C GLY A 94 -12.09 -3.82 -15.04
N SER A 95 -11.65 -3.66 -13.78
CA SER A 95 -11.40 -2.33 -13.20
C SER A 95 -10.01 -1.82 -13.57
N THR A 96 -9.87 -0.49 -13.67
CA THR A 96 -8.59 0.17 -13.93
C THR A 96 -8.01 0.69 -12.63
N LEU A 97 -6.74 0.43 -12.37
CA LEU A 97 -6.01 1.00 -11.25
C LEU A 97 -5.69 2.48 -11.54
N THR A 98 -5.87 3.35 -10.55
CA THR A 98 -5.74 4.81 -10.72
C THR A 98 -4.64 5.41 -9.85
N THR A 99 -4.81 5.37 -8.54
CA THR A 99 -3.95 6.05 -7.58
C THR A 99 -3.53 5.10 -6.48
N ALA A 100 -2.31 5.23 -6.01
CA ALA A 100 -1.76 4.44 -4.94
C ALA A 100 -1.36 5.30 -3.73
N PHE A 101 -1.39 4.71 -2.54
CA PHE A 101 -0.85 5.32 -1.32
C PHE A 101 0.00 4.31 -0.54
N TYR A 102 1.10 4.79 0.02
CA TYR A 102 1.95 4.04 0.94
C TYR A 102 2.03 4.78 2.27
N PRO A 103 2.03 4.09 3.41
CA PRO A 103 1.77 2.66 3.57
C PRO A 103 0.30 2.28 3.33
N TYR A 104 0.03 1.00 3.16
CA TYR A 104 -1.35 0.49 3.13
C TYR A 104 -2.07 0.79 4.45
N SER A 105 -3.31 1.27 4.36
CA SER A 105 -4.24 1.34 5.49
C SER A 105 -5.66 1.03 5.02
N ALA A 106 -6.37 0.20 5.77
CA ALA A 106 -7.79 -0.08 5.52
C ALA A 106 -8.69 1.13 5.75
N ASP A 107 -8.20 2.16 6.48
CA ASP A 107 -8.96 3.39 6.77
C ASP A 107 -8.92 4.40 5.62
N TYR A 108 -8.13 4.16 4.59
CA TYR A 108 -8.12 5.03 3.42
C TYR A 108 -9.35 4.79 2.58
N SER A 109 -9.92 5.85 2.06
CA SER A 109 -11.11 5.76 1.21
C SER A 109 -11.08 6.79 0.09
N GLN A 110 -11.73 6.44 -1.02
CA GLN A 110 -11.94 7.34 -2.16
C GLN A 110 -13.40 7.79 -2.20
N SER A 111 -13.60 9.05 -2.48
CA SER A 111 -14.91 9.66 -2.75
C SER A 111 -14.88 10.41 -4.09
N LYS A 112 -16.03 10.93 -4.51
CA LYS A 112 -16.10 11.77 -5.72
C LYS A 112 -15.27 13.06 -5.62
N SER A 113 -15.03 13.54 -4.41
CA SER A 113 -14.29 14.79 -4.14
C SER A 113 -12.80 14.57 -3.87
N GLY A 114 -12.33 13.32 -3.74
CA GLY A 114 -10.92 13.01 -3.46
C GLY A 114 -10.75 11.83 -2.53
N PHE A 115 -9.58 11.78 -1.91
CA PHE A 115 -9.18 10.72 -0.99
C PHE A 115 -9.25 11.19 0.45
N SER A 116 -9.61 10.29 1.35
CA SER A 116 -9.52 10.48 2.78
C SER A 116 -8.41 9.59 3.33
N LEU A 117 -7.38 10.21 3.90
CA LEU A 117 -6.20 9.56 4.43
C LEU A 117 -6.05 9.90 5.91
N THR A 118 -5.47 9.00 6.69
CA THR A 118 -5.22 9.24 8.11
C THR A 118 -3.72 9.29 8.36
N LEU A 119 -3.24 10.43 8.84
CA LEU A 119 -1.86 10.58 9.32
C LEU A 119 -1.78 10.17 10.80
N PRO A 120 -0.80 9.31 11.17
CA PRO A 120 -0.59 8.97 12.56
C PRO A 120 -0.33 10.22 13.43
N GLN A 121 -0.99 10.30 14.57
CA GLN A 121 -0.76 11.41 15.55
C GLN A 121 0.68 11.45 16.05
N LYS A 122 1.30 10.29 16.21
CA LYS A 122 2.69 10.18 16.65
C LYS A 122 3.56 9.85 15.45
N GLN A 123 4.49 10.76 15.19
CA GLN A 123 5.49 10.62 14.13
C GLN A 123 6.85 10.44 14.80
N ASP A 124 7.51 9.33 14.57
CA ASP A 124 8.82 9.00 15.15
C ASP A 124 9.99 9.34 14.21
N GLY A 125 9.68 9.92 13.03
CA GLY A 125 10.67 10.28 12.02
C GLY A 125 11.26 9.08 11.27
N THR A 126 10.67 7.90 11.39
CA THR A 126 11.07 6.73 10.60
C THR A 126 10.46 6.77 9.21
N ALA A 127 11.07 6.04 8.26
CA ALA A 127 10.53 5.90 6.91
C ALA A 127 9.12 5.28 6.89
N ALA A 128 8.76 4.50 7.93
CA ALA A 128 7.43 3.91 8.07
C ALA A 128 6.30 4.94 8.20
N ASN A 129 6.62 6.18 8.62
CA ASN A 129 5.67 7.28 8.74
C ASN A 129 5.67 8.22 7.52
N ALA A 130 6.51 7.98 6.53
CA ALA A 130 6.52 8.73 5.29
C ALA A 130 5.34 8.27 4.43
N MET A 131 4.28 9.09 4.37
CA MET A 131 3.19 8.83 3.45
C MET A 131 3.58 9.26 2.04
N MET A 132 3.35 8.36 1.09
CA MET A 132 3.60 8.62 -0.33
C MET A 132 2.33 8.41 -1.15
N MET A 133 2.19 9.18 -2.21
CA MET A 133 1.17 8.99 -3.23
C MET A 133 1.85 8.54 -4.52
N GLY A 134 1.35 7.46 -5.09
CA GLY A 134 1.76 6.92 -6.38
C GLY A 134 0.81 7.36 -7.49
N THR A 135 1.38 7.95 -8.54
CA THR A 135 0.67 8.33 -9.76
C THR A 135 1.27 7.58 -10.95
N GLY A 136 0.43 7.18 -11.89
CA GLY A 136 0.85 6.41 -13.05
C GLY A 136 -0.26 5.54 -13.62
N SER A 137 0.12 4.46 -14.26
CA SER A 137 -0.80 3.46 -14.79
C SER A 137 -0.25 2.05 -14.62
N GLN A 138 -1.11 1.05 -14.80
CA GLN A 138 -0.68 -0.35 -14.74
C GLN A 138 0.38 -0.68 -15.81
N GLU A 139 0.34 -0.01 -16.96
CA GLU A 139 1.27 -0.24 -18.08
C GLU A 139 2.61 0.49 -17.91
N SER A 140 2.57 1.74 -17.43
CA SER A 140 3.77 2.58 -17.26
C SER A 140 4.44 2.48 -15.89
N GLY A 141 3.79 1.78 -14.95
CA GLY A 141 4.19 1.78 -13.56
C GLY A 141 3.70 3.02 -12.79
N TYR A 142 4.01 3.05 -11.50
CA TYR A 142 3.64 4.13 -10.59
C TYR A 142 4.87 4.80 -10.01
N SER A 143 4.91 6.13 -10.04
CA SER A 143 5.94 6.94 -9.37
C SER A 143 5.39 7.46 -8.05
N PHE A 144 6.09 7.17 -6.95
CA PHE A 144 5.70 7.54 -5.60
C PHE A 144 6.45 8.78 -5.12
N THR A 145 5.69 9.77 -4.67
CA THR A 145 6.19 11.01 -4.07
C THR A 145 5.64 11.19 -2.66
N ASN A 146 6.40 11.81 -1.75
CA ASN A 146 5.91 12.10 -0.41
C ASN A 146 4.80 13.13 -0.43
N ILE A 147 3.74 12.89 0.34
CA ILE A 147 2.64 13.84 0.57
C ILE A 147 2.74 14.54 1.93
N ASN A 148 3.64 14.11 2.78
CA ASN A 148 3.98 14.77 4.03
C ASN A 148 5.45 15.22 4.03
N CYS A 149 5.80 16.14 4.91
CA CYS A 149 7.17 16.61 5.08
C CYS A 149 7.69 16.26 6.48
N VAL A 150 9.02 16.15 6.59
CA VAL A 150 9.71 16.00 7.87
C VAL A 150 10.37 17.33 8.21
N ILE A 151 10.06 17.86 9.39
CA ILE A 151 10.72 19.05 9.91
C ILE A 151 11.87 18.61 10.83
N ARG A 152 13.11 18.90 10.42
CA ARG A 152 14.29 18.66 11.24
C ARG A 152 14.69 19.94 11.94
N MET A 153 14.74 19.91 13.27
CA MET A 153 15.23 21.01 14.09
C MET A 153 16.56 20.60 14.73
N ASN A 154 17.61 21.40 14.48
CA ASN A 154 18.89 21.24 15.16
C ASN A 154 18.88 22.14 16.40
N VAL A 155 18.83 21.50 17.57
CA VAL A 155 18.88 22.20 18.85
C VAL A 155 20.29 22.06 19.39
N PRO A 156 21.00 23.17 19.71
CA PRO A 156 22.29 23.11 20.35
C PRO A 156 22.22 22.37 21.69
N SER A 157 23.18 21.48 21.93
CA SER A 157 23.23 20.69 23.20
C SER A 157 23.35 21.52 24.46
N SER A 158 23.75 22.80 24.34
CA SER A 158 23.80 23.76 25.42
C SER A 158 22.42 24.24 25.89
N LEU A 159 21.36 23.99 25.11
CA LEU A 159 20.01 24.40 25.47
C LEU A 159 19.25 23.21 26.04
N ALA A 160 18.75 23.33 27.25
CA ALA A 160 17.85 22.31 27.86
C ALA A 160 16.44 22.50 27.31
N VAL A 161 16.22 22.06 26.08
CA VAL A 161 14.89 22.09 25.45
C VAL A 161 14.07 20.90 25.94
N THR A 162 12.96 21.17 26.61
CA THR A 162 12.06 20.17 27.16
C THR A 162 10.83 19.96 26.28
N LYS A 163 10.52 20.91 25.36
CA LYS A 163 9.34 20.85 24.49
C LYS A 163 9.56 21.67 23.24
N VAL A 164 9.10 21.16 22.13
CA VAL A 164 8.96 21.89 20.87
C VAL A 164 7.51 21.75 20.42
N GLU A 165 6.87 22.86 20.09
CA GLU A 165 5.49 22.88 19.60
C GLU A 165 5.45 23.48 18.19
N LEU A 166 4.74 22.82 17.28
CA LEU A 166 4.35 23.37 16.00
C LEU A 166 2.91 23.87 16.12
N ILE A 167 2.74 25.20 16.05
CA ILE A 167 1.43 25.83 16.18
C ILE A 167 0.89 26.16 14.79
N ARG A 168 -0.29 25.67 14.47
CA ARG A 168 -1.04 25.97 13.26
C ARG A 168 -2.53 26.10 13.60
N ASP A 169 -3.23 26.91 12.80
CA ASP A 169 -4.68 27.09 12.93
C ASP A 169 -5.44 25.81 12.47
N ASP A 170 -4.89 25.08 11.50
CA ASP A 170 -5.45 23.81 11.00
C ASP A 170 -4.74 22.59 11.58
N PRO A 171 -5.42 21.43 11.68
CA PRO A 171 -4.80 20.18 12.09
C PRO A 171 -3.64 19.79 11.15
N VAL A 172 -2.52 19.33 11.71
CA VAL A 172 -1.39 18.78 10.94
C VAL A 172 -1.34 17.24 10.94
N THR A 173 -2.24 16.63 11.69
CA THR A 173 -2.41 15.17 11.80
C THR A 173 -3.88 14.81 11.89
N GLY A 174 -4.20 13.55 11.67
CA GLY A 174 -5.57 13.06 11.70
C GLY A 174 -6.08 12.69 10.31
N LYS A 175 -7.38 12.84 10.08
CA LYS A 175 -8.02 12.50 8.82
C LYS A 175 -8.17 13.75 7.94
N PHE A 176 -7.77 13.63 6.68
CA PHE A 176 -7.81 14.67 5.64
C PHE A 176 -8.66 14.22 4.46
#